data_d0573762ba5f6747f3c83dfb34c4c481
#
_entry.id   d0573762ba5f6747f3c83dfb34c4c481
#
_cell.length_a   1.000
_cell.length_b   1.000
_cell.length_c   1.000
_cell.angle_alpha   90.00
_cell.angle_beta   90.00
_cell.angle_gamma   90.00
#
_symmetry.space_group_name_H-M   'P 1'
#
loop_
_entity.id
_entity.type
_entity.pdbx_description
1 polymer ?
#
loop_
_entity_poly.entity_id
_entity_poly.type
_entity_poly.pdbx_seq_one_letter_code
_entity_poly.pdbx_strand_id
1 'polypeptide(L)' 'LSDEIIIWEHLGMLTVPEYKTSWEKKLKFYNSIGFIEGENLFTTHDHENGSIDTTEIMKVIDKIKNLVE' A
#
# COMPACT_ATOMS: atom_id res chain seq x y z
N LEU A 1 -3.15 -12.61 -16.20
CA LEU A 1 -2.53 -11.70 -15.25
C LEU A 1 -2.02 -10.43 -15.88
N SER A 2 -1.73 -10.46 -17.18
CA SER A 2 -1.20 -9.31 -17.89
C SER A 2 -2.14 -8.10 -17.85
N ASP A 3 -3.42 -8.32 -17.67
CA ASP A 3 -4.42 -7.25 -17.65
C ASP A 3 -4.71 -6.73 -16.24
N GLU A 4 -4.13 -7.34 -15.22
CA GLU A 4 -4.35 -6.92 -13.86
C GLU A 4 -3.45 -5.76 -13.49
N ILE A 5 -4.05 -4.79 -12.78
CA ILE A 5 -3.31 -3.65 -12.23
C ILE A 5 -3.14 -3.88 -10.74
N ILE A 6 -1.90 -3.76 -10.27
CA ILE A 6 -1.58 -3.84 -8.86
C ILE A 6 -1.06 -2.48 -8.44
N ILE A 7 -1.59 -1.94 -7.35
CA ILE A 7 -1.17 -0.66 -6.81
C ILE A 7 -0.36 -0.88 -5.54
N TRP A 8 0.77 -0.20 -5.43
CA TRP A 8 1.59 -0.20 -4.23
C TRP A 8 1.81 1.24 -3.80
N GLU A 9 1.30 1.59 -2.63
CA GLU A 9 1.46 2.93 -2.05
C GLU A 9 2.41 2.86 -0.86
N HIS A 10 3.39 3.76 -0.83
CA HIS A 10 4.26 3.90 0.34
C HIS A 10 3.80 5.12 1.15
N LEU A 11 3.44 4.88 2.41
CA LEU A 11 2.83 5.89 3.28
C LEU A 11 3.89 6.40 4.26
N GLY A 12 4.35 7.62 4.05
CA GLY A 12 5.47 8.15 4.82
C GLY A 12 5.12 9.02 6.01
N MET A 13 3.88 9.46 6.15
CA MET A 13 3.52 10.48 7.14
C MET A 13 2.22 10.19 7.88
N LEU A 14 2.00 8.93 8.22
CA LEU A 14 0.74 8.52 8.89
C LEU A 14 0.58 9.10 10.28
N THR A 15 1.65 9.60 10.90
CA THR A 15 1.57 10.27 12.18
C THR A 15 1.02 11.70 12.06
N VAL A 16 0.95 12.25 10.84
CA VAL A 16 0.40 13.57 10.58
C VAL A 16 -1.11 13.43 10.30
N PRO A 17 -1.99 14.03 11.13
CA PRO A 17 -3.43 13.81 10.99
C PRO A 17 -4.00 14.15 9.62
N GLU A 18 -3.57 15.23 9.00
CA GLU A 18 -4.05 15.62 7.67
C GLU A 18 -3.66 14.60 6.62
N TYR A 19 -2.44 14.06 6.70
CA TYR A 19 -1.99 13.04 5.77
C TYR A 19 -2.80 11.75 5.95
N LYS A 20 -3.02 11.34 7.19
CA LYS A 20 -3.82 10.15 7.49
C LYS A 20 -5.24 10.27 6.96
N THR A 21 -5.86 11.43 7.14
CA THR A 21 -7.21 11.68 6.64
C THR A 21 -7.25 11.61 5.12
N SER A 22 -6.26 12.20 4.45
CA SER A 22 -6.17 12.14 2.98
C SER A 22 -6.01 10.71 2.49
N TRP A 23 -5.19 9.91 3.18
CA TRP A 23 -5.01 8.51 2.82
C TRP A 23 -6.31 7.70 3.00
N GLU A 24 -7.05 7.95 4.08
CA GLU A 24 -8.31 7.25 4.30
C GLU A 24 -9.33 7.52 3.19
N LYS A 25 -9.39 8.76 2.71
CA LYS A 25 -10.24 9.12 1.57
C LYS A 25 -9.78 8.41 0.30
N LYS A 26 -8.48 8.37 0.06
CA LYS A 26 -7.91 7.71 -1.11
C LYS A 26 -8.18 6.21 -1.07
N LEU A 27 -8.07 5.60 0.11
CA LEU A 27 -8.35 4.17 0.29
C LEU A 27 -9.81 3.85 -0.01
N LYS A 28 -10.74 4.68 0.43
CA LYS A 28 -12.15 4.52 0.10
C LYS A 28 -12.38 4.58 -1.41
N PHE A 29 -11.71 5.50 -2.08
CA PHE A 29 -11.79 5.60 -3.53
C PHE A 29 -11.28 4.32 -4.20
N TYR A 30 -10.11 3.83 -3.79
CA TYR A 30 -9.56 2.60 -4.34
C TYR A 30 -10.51 1.42 -4.14
N ASN A 31 -11.07 1.29 -2.94
CA ASN A 31 -12.02 0.20 -2.65
C ASN A 31 -13.27 0.31 -3.55
N SER A 32 -13.72 1.52 -3.83
CA SER A 32 -14.92 1.73 -4.64
C SER A 32 -14.73 1.32 -6.09
N ILE A 33 -13.50 1.31 -6.58
CA ILE A 33 -13.21 0.92 -7.97
C ILE A 33 -12.57 -0.46 -8.08
N GLY A 34 -12.60 -1.25 -6.99
CA GLY A 34 -12.20 -2.64 -7.04
C GLY A 34 -10.81 -2.95 -6.50
N PHE A 35 -10.11 -1.99 -5.91
CA PHE A 35 -8.79 -2.25 -5.33
C PHE A 35 -8.92 -2.54 -3.85
N ILE A 36 -8.53 -3.75 -3.45
CA ILE A 36 -8.68 -4.25 -2.09
C ILE A 36 -7.29 -4.51 -1.51
N GLU A 37 -7.03 -3.95 -0.33
CA GLU A 37 -5.74 -4.13 0.33
C GLU A 37 -5.50 -5.60 0.63
N GLY A 38 -4.32 -6.09 0.29
CA GLY A 38 -3.94 -7.48 0.43
C GLY A 38 -4.22 -8.32 -0.81
N GLU A 39 -4.99 -7.81 -1.77
CA GLU A 39 -5.32 -8.52 -3.01
C GLU A 39 -4.64 -7.88 -4.22
N ASN A 40 -4.96 -6.64 -4.51
CA ASN A 40 -4.38 -5.90 -5.64
C ASN A 40 -3.98 -4.48 -5.25
N LEU A 41 -4.01 -4.18 -3.96
CA LEU A 41 -3.54 -2.91 -3.40
C LEU A 41 -2.65 -3.25 -2.20
N PHE A 42 -1.42 -2.77 -2.23
CA PHE A 42 -0.46 -3.04 -1.15
C PHE A 42 0.05 -1.72 -0.59
N THR A 43 0.26 -1.68 0.71
CA THR A 43 0.77 -0.50 1.38
C THR A 43 1.99 -0.85 2.22
N THR A 44 2.94 0.06 2.25
CA THR A 44 4.05 0.04 3.18
C THR A 44 4.11 1.41 3.84
N HIS A 45 4.75 1.51 4.99
CA HIS A 45 4.83 2.80 5.69
C HIS A 45 6.16 2.92 6.44
N ASP A 46 6.57 4.15 6.69
CA ASP A 46 7.76 4.43 7.50
C ASP A 46 7.47 4.19 8.97
N HIS A 47 8.51 3.89 9.74
CA HIS A 47 8.42 3.89 11.19
C HIS A 47 8.16 5.31 11.71
N GLU A 48 7.69 5.43 12.94
CA GLU A 48 7.41 6.73 13.56
C GLU A 48 8.64 7.66 13.56
N ASN A 49 9.84 7.09 13.61
CA ASN A 49 11.08 7.86 13.57
C ASN A 49 11.53 8.21 12.16
N GLY A 50 10.73 7.89 11.15
CA GLY A 50 11.03 8.20 9.75
C GLY A 50 11.87 7.16 9.03
N SER A 51 12.27 6.08 9.69
CA SER A 51 13.05 5.04 9.02
C SER A 51 12.14 4.12 8.21
N ILE A 52 12.70 3.52 7.16
CA ILE A 52 11.96 2.61 6.28
C ILE A 52 12.00 1.19 6.84
N ASP A 53 10.85 0.51 6.84
CA ASP A 53 10.76 -0.88 7.24
C ASP A 53 11.04 -1.77 6.02
N THR A 54 12.30 -2.19 5.88
CA THR A 54 12.70 -3.02 4.75
C THR A 54 12.07 -4.41 4.79
N THR A 55 11.78 -4.93 5.97
CA THR A 55 11.12 -6.23 6.11
C THR A 55 9.70 -6.17 5.54
N GLU A 56 8.98 -5.10 5.83
CA GLU A 56 7.63 -4.90 5.29
C GLU A 56 7.65 -4.80 3.77
N ILE A 57 8.62 -4.05 3.23
CA ILE A 57 8.79 -3.90 1.79
C ILE A 57 9.07 -5.25 1.13
N MET A 58 9.94 -6.06 1.71
CA MET A 58 10.24 -7.38 1.18
C MET A 58 9.02 -8.29 1.16
N LYS A 59 8.18 -8.23 2.20
CA LYS A 59 6.94 -8.99 2.23
C LYS A 59 5.98 -8.60 1.12
N VAL A 60 5.87 -7.30 0.84
CA VAL A 60 5.01 -6.81 -0.24
C VAL A 60 5.54 -7.28 -1.59
N ILE A 61 6.86 -7.20 -1.80
CA ILE A 61 7.49 -7.66 -3.04
C ILE A 61 7.19 -9.14 -3.27
N ASP A 62 7.33 -9.97 -2.23
CA ASP A 62 7.04 -11.40 -2.34
C ASP A 62 5.58 -11.67 -2.70
N LYS A 63 4.66 -10.94 -2.08
CA LYS A 63 3.24 -11.09 -2.39
C LYS A 63 2.94 -10.73 -3.84
N ILE A 64 3.52 -9.64 -4.34
CA ILE A 64 3.31 -9.21 -5.71
C ILE A 64 3.90 -10.24 -6.68
N LYS A 65 5.09 -10.76 -6.40
CA LYS A 65 5.71 -11.78 -7.24
C LYS A 65 4.82 -13.03 -7.33
N ASN A 66 4.26 -13.47 -6.21
CA ASN A 66 3.38 -14.64 -6.20
C ASN A 66 2.10 -14.40 -7.02
N LEU A 67 1.61 -13.16 -7.05
CA LEU A 67 0.41 -12.84 -7.81
C LEU A 67 0.64 -12.84 -9.31
N VAL A 68 1.84 -12.46 -9.76
CA VAL A 68 2.13 -12.34 -11.20
C VAL A 68 2.79 -13.57 -11.79
N GLU A 69 3.16 -14.53 -10.97
CA GLU A 69 3.67 -15.82 -11.43
C GLU A 69 2.50 -16.80 -11.57
#